data_71c8d69468dcdd80b3ec752cec48e3e0
#
_entry.id   71c8d69468dcdd80b3ec752cec48e3e0
#
_cell.length_a   1.000
_cell.length_b   1.000
_cell.length_c   1.000
_cell.angle_alpha   90.00
_cell.angle_beta   90.00
_cell.angle_gamma   90.00
#
_symmetry.space_group_name_H-M   'P 1'
#
loop_
_entity.id
_entity.type
_entity.pdbx_description
1 polymer ?
#
loop_
_entity_poly.entity_id
_entity_poly.type
_entity_poly.pdbx_seq_one_letter_code
_entity_poly.pdbx_strand_id
1 'polypeptide(L)'
;MEFSKEQVELLNEPILAKNVKERDGNREGTFQLSYVEGWHVIAEANRIFGFDGWSSETIETTCVQNEPNFVTYIAKVRVTVGNVVREGTGAGHGNQKSGIGNNHEAAIKEAETDARKRAFMQFGNQFGLSLYNGKDKSWKTNTGKPKVNKGEVIETLREQVAEVAVNNSQSEKTFKLAKDAVETAKNVDQLLDHQKNIAIRFRDGKLTQKQKTELDNTVAKMRVKLK
;
A
#
# COMPACT_ATOMS: atom_id res chain seq x y z
N MET A 1 17.94 -0.06 13.04
CA MET A 1 17.31 0.44 11.80
C MET A 1 16.20 1.37 12.25
N GLU A 2 16.17 2.59 11.75
CA GLU A 2 15.09 3.57 12.01
C GLU A 2 13.94 3.31 11.05
N PHE A 3 12.73 3.72 11.40
CA PHE A 3 11.60 3.65 10.48
C PHE A 3 11.83 4.59 9.29
N SER A 4 11.46 4.14 8.09
CA SER A 4 11.46 5.01 6.91
C SER A 4 10.41 6.13 7.05
N LYS A 5 10.55 7.20 6.27
CA LYS A 5 9.55 8.29 6.28
C LYS A 5 8.16 7.78 5.92
N GLU A 6 8.07 6.90 4.93
CA GLU A 6 6.81 6.29 4.52
C GLU A 6 6.18 5.46 5.65
N GLN A 7 7.00 4.69 6.39
CA GLN A 7 6.50 3.93 7.54
C GLN A 7 5.96 4.87 8.63
N VAL A 8 6.68 5.96 8.93
CA VAL A 8 6.22 6.97 9.91
C VAL A 8 4.92 7.63 9.48
N GLU A 9 4.79 8.00 8.21
CA GLU A 9 3.56 8.58 7.64
C GLU A 9 2.40 7.60 7.78
N LEU A 10 2.57 6.35 7.36
CA LEU A 10 1.55 5.30 7.49
C LEU A 10 1.12 5.05 8.94
N LEU A 11 2.05 5.02 9.89
CA LEU A 11 1.76 4.81 11.31
C LEU A 11 0.96 5.97 11.93
N ASN A 12 1.15 7.19 11.42
CA ASN A 12 0.43 8.39 11.88
C ASN A 12 -0.93 8.59 11.21
N GLU A 13 -1.17 8.00 10.05
CA GLU A 13 -2.47 8.09 9.36
C GLU A 13 -3.60 7.53 10.24
N PRO A 14 -4.79 8.16 10.24
CA PRO A 14 -5.96 7.60 10.89
C PRO A 14 -6.32 6.24 10.27
N ILE A 15 -6.68 5.26 11.11
CA ILE A 15 -7.17 3.97 10.65
C ILE A 15 -8.41 4.13 9.76
N LEU A 16 -8.57 3.27 8.75
CA LEU A 16 -9.76 3.28 7.90
C LEU A 16 -11.01 2.85 8.67
N ALA A 17 -12.12 3.56 8.51
CA ALA A 17 -13.38 3.25 9.18
C ALA A 17 -13.84 1.80 8.98
N LYS A 18 -13.64 1.23 7.77
CA LYS A 18 -13.98 -0.17 7.46
C LYS A 18 -13.24 -1.22 8.29
N ASN A 19 -12.08 -0.87 8.85
CA ASN A 19 -11.20 -1.75 9.62
C ASN A 19 -11.47 -1.66 11.13
N VAL A 20 -12.36 -0.75 11.54
CA VAL A 20 -12.79 -0.60 12.93
C VAL A 20 -14.11 -1.33 13.13
N LYS A 21 -14.17 -2.14 14.16
CA LYS A 21 -15.39 -2.79 14.61
C LYS A 21 -15.89 -2.15 15.90
N GLU A 22 -17.17 -2.23 16.12
CA GLU A 22 -17.82 -1.75 17.36
C GLU A 22 -18.52 -2.92 18.05
N ARG A 23 -18.47 -2.93 19.36
CA ARG A 23 -19.21 -3.87 20.22
C ARG A 23 -19.76 -3.16 21.44
N ASP A 24 -20.78 -3.74 22.05
CA ASP A 24 -21.28 -3.23 23.31
C ASP A 24 -20.18 -3.28 24.38
N GLY A 25 -19.98 -2.18 25.06
CA GLY A 25 -18.99 -2.03 26.13
C GLY A 25 -19.49 -2.52 27.49
N ASN A 26 -20.80 -2.71 27.62
CA ASN A 26 -21.47 -3.29 28.81
C ASN A 26 -22.70 -4.09 28.39
N ARG A 27 -23.30 -4.83 29.35
CA ARG A 27 -24.50 -5.66 29.11
C ARG A 27 -25.74 -4.85 28.72
N GLU A 28 -25.77 -3.58 29.06
CA GLU A 28 -26.91 -2.68 28.81
C GLU A 28 -26.80 -1.97 27.45
N GLY A 29 -25.67 -2.13 26.72
CA GLY A 29 -25.47 -1.48 25.42
C GLY A 29 -25.36 0.05 25.49
N THR A 30 -25.12 0.61 26.68
CA THR A 30 -25.15 2.08 26.92
C THR A 30 -23.94 2.78 26.29
N PHE A 31 -22.86 2.08 25.99
CA PHE A 31 -21.74 2.62 25.23
C PHE A 31 -21.11 1.58 24.31
N GLN A 32 -20.55 2.06 23.22
CA GLN A 32 -19.88 1.24 22.22
C GLN A 32 -18.37 1.31 22.37
N LEU A 33 -17.70 0.17 22.30
CA LEU A 33 -16.25 0.05 22.25
C LEU A 33 -15.83 -0.17 20.81
N SER A 34 -15.01 0.74 20.29
CA SER A 34 -14.38 0.58 18.99
C SER A 34 -13.08 -0.22 19.13
N TYR A 35 -12.85 -1.17 18.26
CA TYR A 35 -11.65 -2.02 18.31
C TYR A 35 -11.20 -2.47 16.93
N VAL A 36 -9.97 -2.98 16.86
CA VAL A 36 -9.37 -3.58 15.68
C VAL A 36 -9.30 -5.09 15.86
N GLU A 37 -9.62 -5.85 14.82
CA GLU A 37 -9.54 -7.31 14.83
C GLU A 37 -8.08 -7.78 14.74
N GLY A 38 -7.75 -8.90 15.40
CA GLY A 38 -6.38 -9.43 15.47
C GLY A 38 -5.76 -9.74 14.11
N TRP A 39 -6.55 -10.28 13.16
CA TRP A 39 -6.07 -10.56 11.81
C TRP A 39 -5.67 -9.28 11.06
N HIS A 40 -6.42 -8.18 11.28
CA HIS A 40 -6.13 -6.90 10.65
C HIS A 40 -4.80 -6.33 11.16
N VAL A 41 -4.55 -6.44 12.47
CA VAL A 41 -3.27 -6.00 13.07
C VAL A 41 -2.08 -6.72 12.42
N ILE A 42 -2.19 -8.03 12.18
CA ILE A 42 -1.14 -8.82 11.52
C ILE A 42 -1.00 -8.39 10.04
N ALA A 43 -2.11 -8.20 9.34
CA ALA A 43 -2.09 -7.76 7.94
C ALA A 43 -1.44 -6.38 7.78
N GLU A 44 -1.75 -5.44 8.68
CA GLU A 44 -1.12 -4.12 8.69
C GLU A 44 0.36 -4.17 9.07
N ALA A 45 0.75 -5.02 10.02
CA ALA A 45 2.16 -5.23 10.33
C ALA A 45 2.96 -5.73 9.12
N ASN A 46 2.43 -6.71 8.40
CA ASN A 46 3.04 -7.21 7.17
C ASN A 46 3.09 -6.14 6.07
N ARG A 47 2.05 -5.30 5.96
CA ARG A 47 2.00 -4.21 4.97
C ARG A 47 3.00 -3.10 5.25
N ILE A 48 3.14 -2.69 6.52
CA ILE A 48 3.97 -1.54 6.92
C ILE A 48 5.43 -1.95 7.12
N PHE A 49 5.68 -3.10 7.73
CA PHE A 49 7.02 -3.53 8.13
C PHE A 49 7.64 -4.60 7.23
N GLY A 50 6.83 -5.24 6.36
CA GLY A 50 7.24 -6.44 5.60
C GLY A 50 7.04 -7.73 6.40
N PHE A 51 7.03 -8.87 5.71
CA PHE A 51 6.81 -10.18 6.33
C PHE A 51 7.98 -10.62 7.23
N ASP A 52 9.15 -10.09 7.00
CA ASP A 52 10.41 -10.38 7.70
C ASP A 52 10.89 -9.20 8.58
N GLY A 53 10.18 -8.07 8.53
CA GLY A 53 10.56 -6.84 9.24
C GLY A 53 10.11 -6.78 10.70
N TRP A 54 9.34 -7.77 11.17
CA TRP A 54 8.86 -7.84 12.55
C TRP A 54 8.76 -9.26 13.08
N SER A 55 8.73 -9.39 14.39
CA SER A 55 8.51 -10.67 15.09
C SER A 55 7.60 -10.50 16.31
N SER A 56 6.93 -11.56 16.71
CA SER A 56 6.08 -11.60 17.89
C SER A 56 6.39 -12.85 18.71
N GLU A 57 6.56 -12.66 20.01
CA GLU A 57 6.88 -13.72 20.97
C GLU A 57 5.92 -13.65 22.16
N THR A 58 5.31 -14.76 22.53
CA THR A 58 4.56 -14.87 23.79
C THR A 58 5.56 -15.11 24.93
N ILE A 59 5.78 -14.09 25.76
CA ILE A 59 6.76 -14.12 26.85
C ILE A 59 6.23 -14.95 28.01
N GLU A 60 4.94 -14.82 28.31
CA GLU A 60 4.32 -15.47 29.45
C GLU A 60 2.83 -15.69 29.17
N THR A 61 2.32 -16.80 29.65
CA THR A 61 0.89 -17.10 29.72
C THR A 61 0.58 -17.73 31.06
N THR A 62 -0.25 -17.07 31.87
CA THR A 62 -0.56 -17.51 33.22
C THR A 62 -2.05 -17.68 33.43
N CYS A 63 -2.48 -18.84 33.93
CA CYS A 63 -3.84 -19.05 34.39
C CYS A 63 -4.03 -18.42 35.76
N VAL A 64 -4.80 -17.34 35.83
CA VAL A 64 -5.03 -16.60 37.09
C VAL A 64 -6.34 -16.97 37.77
N GLN A 65 -7.25 -17.62 37.05
CA GLN A 65 -8.49 -18.16 37.59
C GLN A 65 -8.81 -19.47 36.90
N ASN A 66 -9.05 -20.51 37.67
CA ASN A 66 -9.39 -21.84 37.17
C ASN A 66 -10.51 -22.43 38.01
N GLU A 67 -11.73 -22.09 37.70
CA GLU A 67 -12.94 -22.57 38.33
C GLU A 67 -13.72 -23.47 37.35
N PRO A 68 -14.58 -24.38 37.86
CA PRO A 68 -15.30 -25.34 36.99
C PRO A 68 -16.03 -24.73 35.81
N ASN A 69 -16.49 -23.48 35.98
CA ASN A 69 -17.34 -22.80 34.99
C ASN A 69 -16.69 -21.56 34.33
N PHE A 70 -15.48 -21.19 34.79
CA PHE A 70 -14.86 -19.96 34.35
C PHE A 70 -13.35 -20.04 34.50
N VAL A 71 -12.64 -19.77 33.42
CA VAL A 71 -11.19 -19.69 33.42
C VAL A 71 -10.73 -18.34 32.91
N THR A 72 -9.65 -17.80 33.48
CA THR A 72 -9.04 -16.55 33.03
C THR A 72 -7.55 -16.75 32.84
N TYR A 73 -7.07 -16.36 31.68
CA TYR A 73 -5.65 -16.31 31.36
C TYR A 73 -5.21 -14.88 31.15
N ILE A 74 -3.97 -14.61 31.57
CA ILE A 74 -3.25 -13.39 31.24
C ILE A 74 -2.06 -13.80 30.38
N ALA A 75 -1.87 -13.14 29.25
CA ALA A 75 -0.71 -13.32 28.39
C ALA A 75 0.09 -12.03 28.29
N LYS A 76 1.41 -12.16 28.18
CA LYS A 76 2.34 -11.08 27.87
C LYS A 76 3.01 -11.38 26.53
N VAL A 77 2.87 -10.47 25.57
CA VAL A 77 3.43 -10.61 24.23
C VAL A 77 4.40 -9.47 23.98
N ARG A 78 5.55 -9.84 23.41
CA ARG A 78 6.55 -8.90 22.88
C ARG A 78 6.45 -8.85 21.37
N VAL A 79 6.50 -7.64 20.83
CA VAL A 79 6.61 -7.37 19.39
C VAL A 79 7.90 -6.59 19.16
N THR A 80 8.70 -7.06 18.20
CA THR A 80 9.95 -6.41 17.80
C THR A 80 9.86 -6.00 16.33
N VAL A 81 10.17 -4.74 16.04
CA VAL A 81 10.27 -4.19 14.68
C VAL A 81 11.64 -3.52 14.57
N GLY A 82 12.55 -4.12 13.83
CA GLY A 82 13.95 -3.67 13.83
C GLY A 82 14.54 -3.66 15.24
N ASN A 83 14.93 -2.49 15.74
CA ASN A 83 15.45 -2.30 17.10
C ASN A 83 14.39 -1.84 18.11
N VAL A 84 13.14 -1.67 17.68
CA VAL A 84 12.07 -1.17 18.53
C VAL A 84 11.28 -2.32 19.13
N VAL A 85 11.26 -2.39 20.45
CA VAL A 85 10.55 -3.43 21.21
C VAL A 85 9.32 -2.81 21.90
N ARG A 86 8.18 -3.48 21.82
CA ARG A 86 6.95 -3.13 22.53
C ARG A 86 6.36 -4.38 23.17
N GLU A 87 5.84 -4.23 24.36
CA GLU A 87 5.18 -5.31 25.10
C GLU A 87 3.72 -4.94 25.38
N GLY A 88 2.86 -5.92 25.33
CA GLY A 88 1.45 -5.78 25.69
C GLY A 88 1.03 -6.93 26.58
N THR A 89 0.12 -6.64 27.50
CA THR A 89 -0.51 -7.65 28.37
C THR A 89 -1.99 -7.68 28.05
N GLY A 90 -2.53 -8.87 27.85
CA GLY A 90 -3.94 -9.11 27.52
C GLY A 90 -4.54 -10.16 28.46
N ALA A 91 -5.86 -10.12 28.61
CA ALA A 91 -6.62 -11.11 29.34
C ALA A 91 -7.63 -11.79 28.42
N GLY A 92 -7.84 -13.08 28.66
CA GLY A 92 -8.84 -13.87 27.95
C GLY A 92 -9.68 -14.69 28.93
N HIS A 93 -10.93 -14.87 28.60
CA HIS A 93 -11.89 -15.57 29.43
C HIS A 93 -12.54 -16.73 28.70
N GLY A 94 -12.66 -17.87 29.35
CA GLY A 94 -13.43 -19.01 28.91
C GLY A 94 -14.59 -19.31 29.86
N ASN A 95 -15.75 -19.57 29.31
CA ASN A 95 -16.92 -19.96 30.08
C ASN A 95 -17.46 -21.32 29.61
N GLN A 96 -18.18 -22.02 30.51
CA GLN A 96 -18.54 -23.46 30.38
C GLN A 96 -19.47 -23.84 29.25
N LYS A 97 -19.96 -22.93 28.44
CA LYS A 97 -20.87 -23.26 27.34
C LYS A 97 -20.24 -24.13 26.25
N SER A 98 -18.91 -24.26 26.24
CA SER A 98 -18.14 -24.92 25.18
C SER A 98 -17.43 -26.23 25.63
N GLY A 99 -17.60 -26.69 26.87
CA GLY A 99 -16.85 -27.83 27.48
C GLY A 99 -15.50 -27.39 28.08
N ILE A 100 -14.97 -28.15 29.05
CA ILE A 100 -13.83 -27.76 29.89
C ILE A 100 -12.57 -27.51 29.06
N GLY A 101 -12.22 -28.37 28.10
CA GLY A 101 -11.01 -28.21 27.27
C GLY A 101 -11.09 -26.99 26.37
N ASN A 102 -12.25 -26.71 25.79
CA ASN A 102 -12.47 -25.59 24.90
C ASN A 102 -12.43 -24.23 25.63
N ASN A 103 -12.73 -24.19 26.94
CA ASN A 103 -12.66 -22.97 27.75
C ASN A 103 -11.24 -22.48 27.90
N HIS A 104 -10.30 -23.36 28.20
CA HIS A 104 -8.87 -23.03 28.30
C HIS A 104 -8.31 -22.57 26.96
N GLU A 105 -8.62 -23.29 25.89
CA GLU A 105 -8.20 -22.92 24.55
C GLU A 105 -8.71 -21.54 24.14
N ALA A 106 -9.98 -21.25 24.33
CA ALA A 106 -10.58 -19.97 24.01
C ALA A 106 -9.95 -18.84 24.81
N ALA A 107 -9.77 -19.02 26.14
CA ALA A 107 -9.18 -18.03 27.03
C ALA A 107 -7.73 -17.71 26.68
N ILE A 108 -6.90 -18.73 26.39
CA ILE A 108 -5.51 -18.55 25.97
C ILE A 108 -5.44 -17.78 24.65
N LYS A 109 -6.19 -18.18 23.63
CA LYS A 109 -6.23 -17.53 22.32
C LYS A 109 -6.67 -16.06 22.41
N GLU A 110 -7.68 -15.78 23.26
CA GLU A 110 -8.14 -14.41 23.51
C GLU A 110 -7.05 -13.58 24.21
N ALA A 111 -6.45 -14.12 25.28
CA ALA A 111 -5.39 -13.45 26.04
C ALA A 111 -4.18 -13.06 25.14
N GLU A 112 -3.68 -14.00 24.34
CA GLU A 112 -2.57 -13.77 23.42
C GLU A 112 -2.92 -12.77 22.33
N THR A 113 -4.13 -12.87 21.77
CA THR A 113 -4.59 -11.94 20.73
C THR A 113 -4.73 -10.52 21.28
N ASP A 114 -5.31 -10.35 22.49
CA ASP A 114 -5.42 -9.03 23.13
C ASP A 114 -4.05 -8.46 23.49
N ALA A 115 -3.15 -9.28 24.05
CA ALA A 115 -1.78 -8.88 24.38
C ALA A 115 -1.03 -8.40 23.12
N ARG A 116 -1.12 -9.14 22.02
CA ARG A 116 -0.48 -8.78 20.74
C ARG A 116 -1.04 -7.48 20.18
N LYS A 117 -2.35 -7.29 20.18
CA LYS A 117 -2.99 -6.04 19.75
C LYS A 117 -2.51 -4.85 20.57
N ARG A 118 -2.38 -5.00 21.90
CA ARG A 118 -1.87 -3.94 22.78
C ARG A 118 -0.40 -3.61 22.55
N ALA A 119 0.43 -4.59 22.23
CA ALA A 119 1.82 -4.37 21.84
C ALA A 119 1.90 -3.57 20.52
N PHE A 120 1.15 -3.99 19.49
CA PHE A 120 1.12 -3.29 18.20
C PHE A 120 0.52 -1.89 18.27
N MET A 121 -0.50 -1.65 19.09
CA MET A 121 -1.14 -0.35 19.25
C MET A 121 -0.12 0.76 19.56
N GLN A 122 0.97 0.44 20.26
CA GLN A 122 2.02 1.39 20.63
C GLN A 122 2.87 1.86 19.42
N PHE A 123 2.71 1.24 18.25
CA PHE A 123 3.38 1.68 17.03
C PHE A 123 2.61 2.78 16.27
N GLY A 124 1.28 2.90 16.45
CA GLY A 124 0.56 4.00 15.83
C GLY A 124 -0.93 3.75 15.53
N ASN A 125 -1.49 4.69 14.79
CA ASN A 125 -2.94 4.77 14.54
C ASN A 125 -3.46 3.60 13.70
N GLN A 126 -2.67 3.04 12.79
CA GLN A 126 -3.06 1.88 11.98
C GLN A 126 -3.34 0.63 12.83
N PHE A 127 -2.77 0.58 14.04
CA PHE A 127 -2.99 -0.49 15.01
C PHE A 127 -4.05 -0.13 16.08
N GLY A 128 -4.79 0.96 15.88
CA GLY A 128 -5.91 1.35 16.73
C GLY A 128 -5.55 2.31 17.88
N LEU A 129 -4.36 2.93 17.88
CA LEU A 129 -3.98 3.90 18.92
C LEU A 129 -5.00 5.05 19.04
N SER A 130 -5.46 5.61 17.93
CA SER A 130 -6.43 6.70 17.91
C SER A 130 -7.80 6.32 18.49
N LEU A 131 -8.14 5.03 18.55
CA LEU A 131 -9.42 4.59 19.11
C LEU A 131 -9.50 4.80 20.63
N TYR A 132 -8.36 4.88 21.32
CA TYR A 132 -8.28 5.16 22.74
C TYR A 132 -8.37 6.65 23.08
N ASN A 133 -8.23 7.52 22.08
CA ASN A 133 -8.48 8.94 22.24
C ASN A 133 -9.97 9.23 22.03
N GLY A 134 -10.74 9.30 23.11
CA GLY A 134 -12.20 9.52 23.05
C GLY A 134 -12.63 10.81 22.34
N LYS A 135 -11.73 11.79 22.19
CA LYS A 135 -11.95 13.05 21.47
C LYS A 135 -11.66 12.94 19.98
N ASP A 136 -10.75 12.04 19.58
CA ASP A 136 -10.38 11.84 18.18
C ASP A 136 -11.35 10.86 17.52
N LYS A 137 -12.18 11.38 16.64
CA LYS A 137 -13.11 10.62 15.80
C LYS A 137 -12.73 10.67 14.33
N SER A 138 -11.50 11.09 13.99
CA SER A 138 -11.02 11.22 12.60
C SER A 138 -11.14 9.93 11.79
N TRP A 139 -10.97 8.78 12.44
CA TRP A 139 -11.14 7.47 11.82
C TRP A 139 -12.57 7.22 11.27
N LYS A 140 -13.62 7.80 11.87
CA LYS A 140 -15.02 7.61 11.42
C LYS A 140 -15.26 8.12 10.01
N THR A 141 -14.55 9.15 9.60
CA THR A 141 -14.66 9.77 8.27
C THR A 141 -13.58 9.27 7.29
N ASN A 142 -12.63 8.46 7.76
CA ASN A 142 -11.58 7.94 6.90
C ASN A 142 -12.08 6.74 6.09
N THR A 143 -12.60 7.01 4.90
CA THR A 143 -13.09 5.99 3.97
C THR A 143 -12.00 5.38 3.08
N GLY A 144 -10.74 5.81 3.22
CA GLY A 144 -9.62 5.41 2.37
C GLY A 144 -9.66 6.03 0.96
N LYS A 145 -10.62 6.90 0.69
CA LYS A 145 -10.59 7.70 -0.53
C LYS A 145 -9.53 8.79 -0.33
N PRO A 146 -8.58 8.97 -1.27
CA PRO A 146 -7.64 10.08 -1.16
C PRO A 146 -8.43 11.36 -0.94
N LYS A 147 -8.02 12.20 -0.01
CA LYS A 147 -8.46 13.59 0.04
C LYS A 147 -7.89 14.24 -1.20
N VAL A 148 -8.62 14.12 -2.31
CA VAL A 148 -8.24 14.71 -3.57
C VAL A 148 -8.31 16.21 -3.37
N ASN A 149 -7.17 16.83 -3.17
CA ASN A 149 -7.05 18.28 -3.26
C ASN A 149 -7.27 18.62 -4.74
N LYS A 150 -8.52 18.94 -5.11
CA LYS A 150 -8.91 19.16 -6.53
C LYS A 150 -7.99 20.16 -7.22
N GLY A 151 -7.42 21.11 -6.47
CA GLY A 151 -6.46 22.09 -6.99
C GLY A 151 -5.13 21.45 -7.42
N GLU A 152 -4.51 20.63 -6.56
CA GLU A 152 -3.24 19.96 -6.86
C GLU A 152 -3.35 18.95 -8.00
N VAL A 153 -4.44 18.17 -8.03
CA VAL A 153 -4.66 17.19 -9.12
C VAL A 153 -4.89 17.90 -10.46
N ILE A 154 -5.60 19.02 -10.48
CA ILE A 154 -5.81 19.80 -11.71
C ILE A 154 -4.48 20.40 -12.18
N GLU A 155 -3.63 20.90 -11.28
CA GLU A 155 -2.32 21.44 -11.63
C GLU A 155 -1.38 20.35 -12.17
N THR A 156 -1.29 19.21 -11.48
CA THR A 156 -0.48 18.06 -11.93
C THR A 156 -0.96 17.50 -13.28
N LEU A 157 -2.29 17.42 -13.49
CA LEU A 157 -2.85 17.01 -14.78
C LEU A 157 -2.59 18.04 -15.87
N ARG A 158 -2.63 19.34 -15.56
CA ARG A 158 -2.29 20.41 -16.54
C ARG A 158 -0.82 20.35 -16.93
N GLU A 159 0.08 20.13 -15.98
CA GLU A 159 1.52 19.96 -16.24
C GLU A 159 1.78 18.73 -17.10
N GLN A 160 1.17 17.58 -16.78
CA GLN A 160 1.28 16.36 -17.59
C GLN A 160 0.71 16.52 -19.00
N VAL A 161 -0.44 17.18 -19.15
CA VAL A 161 -1.04 17.47 -20.46
C VAL A 161 -0.16 18.42 -21.26
N ALA A 162 0.43 19.44 -20.63
CA ALA A 162 1.34 20.36 -21.29
C ALA A 162 2.64 19.66 -21.76
N GLU A 163 3.20 18.76 -20.94
CA GLU A 163 4.39 17.98 -21.29
C GLU A 163 4.10 17.00 -22.46
N VAL A 164 2.96 16.33 -22.44
CA VAL A 164 2.51 15.45 -23.54
C VAL A 164 2.29 16.26 -24.83
N ALA A 165 1.74 17.46 -24.73
CA ALA A 165 1.52 18.32 -25.90
C ALA A 165 2.84 18.81 -26.52
N VAL A 166 3.84 19.18 -25.69
CA VAL A 166 5.19 19.55 -26.16
C VAL A 166 5.87 18.37 -26.83
N ASN A 167 5.83 17.18 -26.21
CA ASN A 167 6.43 15.98 -26.75
C ASN A 167 5.77 15.55 -28.10
N ASN A 168 4.45 15.67 -28.24
CA ASN A 168 3.74 15.39 -29.48
C ASN A 168 4.12 16.38 -30.60
N SER A 169 4.21 17.68 -30.30
CA SER A 169 4.64 18.71 -31.28
C SER A 169 6.07 18.46 -31.75
N GLN A 170 6.98 18.07 -30.84
CA GLN A 170 8.36 17.76 -31.18
C GLN A 170 8.50 16.47 -31.98
N SER A 171 7.70 15.46 -31.67
CA SER A 171 7.60 14.19 -32.40
C SER A 171 7.08 14.39 -33.82
N GLU A 172 6.05 15.25 -34.02
CA GLU A 172 5.54 15.56 -35.35
C GLU A 172 6.55 16.32 -36.23
N LYS A 173 7.26 17.29 -35.67
CA LYS A 173 8.36 17.99 -36.39
C LYS A 173 9.45 17.00 -36.80
N THR A 174 9.86 16.10 -35.89
CA THR A 174 10.89 15.08 -36.15
C THR A 174 10.45 14.10 -37.23
N PHE A 175 9.18 13.70 -37.20
CA PHE A 175 8.56 12.81 -38.18
C PHE A 175 8.56 13.46 -39.56
N LYS A 176 8.10 14.72 -39.69
CA LYS A 176 8.04 15.44 -40.97
C LYS A 176 9.41 15.57 -41.61
N LEU A 177 10.42 16.00 -40.81
CA LEU A 177 11.81 16.08 -41.28
C LEU A 177 12.39 14.72 -41.72
N ALA A 178 12.08 13.65 -41.01
CA ALA A 178 12.54 12.31 -41.39
C ALA A 178 11.84 11.83 -42.67
N LYS A 179 10.55 12.12 -42.86
CA LYS A 179 9.80 11.76 -44.05
C LYS A 179 10.32 12.49 -45.28
N ASP A 180 10.51 13.80 -45.19
CA ASP A 180 11.07 14.62 -46.27
C ASP A 180 12.48 14.12 -46.69
N ALA A 181 13.33 13.76 -45.73
CA ALA A 181 14.65 13.24 -45.98
C ALA A 181 14.61 11.88 -46.74
N VAL A 182 13.70 10.98 -46.35
CA VAL A 182 13.50 9.69 -47.05
C VAL A 182 12.96 9.89 -48.45
N GLU A 183 11.99 10.77 -48.65
CA GLU A 183 11.35 11.04 -49.95
C GLU A 183 12.29 11.76 -50.94
N THR A 184 13.28 12.48 -50.45
CA THR A 184 14.28 13.22 -51.26
C THR A 184 15.58 12.47 -51.45
N ALA A 185 15.73 11.26 -50.94
CA ALA A 185 16.93 10.43 -51.12
C ALA A 185 17.19 10.13 -52.62
N LYS A 186 18.43 10.34 -53.07
CA LYS A 186 18.82 10.23 -54.46
C LYS A 186 19.42 8.86 -54.83
N ASN A 187 19.84 8.09 -53.84
CA ASN A 187 20.43 6.76 -54.03
C ASN A 187 20.15 5.87 -52.79
N VAL A 188 20.47 4.57 -52.96
CA VAL A 188 20.19 3.56 -51.93
C VAL A 188 21.03 3.77 -50.66
N ASP A 189 22.25 4.29 -50.78
CA ASP A 189 23.14 4.53 -49.61
C ASP A 189 22.58 5.64 -48.69
N GLN A 190 22.12 6.75 -49.28
CA GLN A 190 21.43 7.79 -48.54
C GLN A 190 20.15 7.27 -47.84
N LEU A 191 19.40 6.40 -48.53
CA LEU A 191 18.19 5.82 -47.96
C LEU A 191 18.51 4.90 -46.75
N LEU A 192 19.59 4.14 -46.80
CA LEU A 192 20.06 3.31 -45.67
C LEU A 192 20.48 4.14 -44.48
N ASP A 193 21.17 5.28 -44.71
CA ASP A 193 21.55 6.18 -43.66
C ASP A 193 20.33 6.87 -43.00
N HIS A 194 19.31 7.24 -43.78
CA HIS A 194 18.06 7.73 -43.25
C HIS A 194 17.34 6.65 -42.44
N GLN A 195 17.36 5.37 -42.85
CA GLN A 195 16.76 4.28 -42.08
C GLN A 195 17.45 4.07 -40.73
N LYS A 196 18.80 4.14 -40.67
CA LYS A 196 19.55 4.10 -39.39
C LYS A 196 19.14 5.27 -38.46
N ASN A 197 19.05 6.48 -39.02
CA ASN A 197 18.66 7.67 -38.26
C ASN A 197 17.21 7.59 -37.71
N ILE A 198 16.28 6.97 -38.44
CA ILE A 198 14.91 6.68 -37.98
C ILE A 198 14.95 5.74 -36.78
N ALA A 199 15.75 4.67 -36.83
CA ALA A 199 15.90 3.72 -35.73
C ALA A 199 16.46 4.37 -34.46
N ILE A 200 17.48 5.25 -34.61
CA ILE A 200 18.06 6.03 -33.49
C ILE A 200 17.01 6.97 -32.88
N ARG A 201 16.31 7.75 -33.71
CA ARG A 201 15.29 8.71 -33.23
C ARG A 201 14.11 8.00 -32.54
N PHE A 202 13.74 6.82 -32.98
CA PHE A 202 12.73 5.99 -32.32
C PHE A 202 13.23 5.47 -30.96
N ARG A 203 14.45 4.94 -30.89
CA ARG A 203 15.07 4.50 -29.63
C ARG A 203 15.17 5.64 -28.61
N ASP A 204 15.46 6.85 -29.07
CA ASP A 204 15.58 8.06 -28.24
C ASP A 204 14.22 8.69 -27.89
N GLY A 205 13.10 8.02 -28.18
CA GLY A 205 11.75 8.48 -27.84
C GLY A 205 11.25 9.68 -28.66
N LYS A 206 11.95 10.05 -29.74
CA LYS A 206 11.62 11.23 -30.58
C LYS A 206 10.61 10.91 -31.69
N LEU A 207 10.23 9.64 -31.84
CA LEU A 207 9.23 9.15 -32.79
C LEU A 207 8.31 8.15 -32.09
N THR A 208 7.01 8.20 -32.39
CA THR A 208 6.06 7.19 -31.93
C THR A 208 6.16 5.90 -32.77
N GLN A 209 5.64 4.77 -32.26
CA GLN A 209 5.58 3.52 -32.98
C GLN A 209 4.86 3.65 -34.34
N LYS A 210 3.75 4.41 -34.37
CA LYS A 210 2.97 4.67 -35.59
C LYS A 210 3.79 5.43 -36.63
N GLN A 211 4.50 6.48 -36.22
CA GLN A 211 5.37 7.27 -37.08
C GLN A 211 6.54 6.47 -37.63
N LYS A 212 7.18 5.64 -36.79
CA LYS A 212 8.24 4.73 -37.23
C LYS A 212 7.76 3.76 -38.30
N THR A 213 6.61 3.13 -38.09
CA THR A 213 6.02 2.17 -39.06
C THR A 213 5.73 2.86 -40.42
N GLU A 214 5.22 4.09 -40.39
CA GLU A 214 4.97 4.86 -41.61
C GLU A 214 6.26 5.21 -42.34
N LEU A 215 7.31 5.61 -41.62
CA LEU A 215 8.63 5.89 -42.19
C LEU A 215 9.27 4.65 -42.79
N ASP A 216 9.22 3.50 -42.12
CA ASP A 216 9.74 2.24 -42.61
C ASP A 216 9.04 1.80 -43.92
N ASN A 217 7.73 2.01 -44.01
CA ASN A 217 6.95 1.78 -45.23
C ASN A 217 7.36 2.75 -46.36
N THR A 218 7.68 3.99 -46.05
CA THR A 218 8.14 5.00 -47.01
C THR A 218 9.53 4.62 -47.53
N VAL A 219 10.44 4.18 -46.65
CA VAL A 219 11.76 3.67 -47.03
C VAL A 219 11.64 2.47 -47.96
N ALA A 220 10.73 1.52 -47.65
CA ALA A 220 10.53 0.34 -48.53
C ALA A 220 10.06 0.74 -49.95
N LYS A 221 9.12 1.70 -50.04
CA LYS A 221 8.64 2.23 -51.34
C LYS A 221 9.74 2.93 -52.11
N MET A 222 10.55 3.76 -51.47
CA MET A 222 11.65 4.48 -52.10
C MET A 222 12.76 3.52 -52.57
N ARG A 223 13.03 2.47 -51.83
CA ARG A 223 14.01 1.44 -52.19
C ARG A 223 13.67 0.70 -53.51
N VAL A 224 12.36 0.58 -53.78
CA VAL A 224 11.91 -0.01 -55.08
C VAL A 224 12.08 0.99 -56.20
N LYS A 225 11.95 2.29 -55.96
CA LYS A 225 12.10 3.35 -56.98
C LYS A 225 13.56 3.64 -57.34
N LEU A 226 14.49 3.40 -56.39
CA LEU A 226 15.92 3.70 -56.59
C LEU A 226 16.75 2.49 -57.03
N LYS A 227 16.12 1.31 -57.24
CA LYS A 227 16.69 0.15 -57.91
C LYS A 227 16.52 0.26 -59.43
#